data_4f3e142579cb45a00cf7956968ceebd0
#
_entry.id   4f3e142579cb45a00cf7956968ceebd0
#
_cell.length_a   1.000
_cell.length_b   1.000
_cell.length_c   1.000
_cell.angle_alpha   90.00
_cell.angle_beta   90.00
_cell.angle_gamma   90.00
#
_symmetry.space_group_name_H-M   'P 1'
#
loop_
_entity.id
_entity.type
_entity.pdbx_description
1 polymer ?
#
loop_
_entity_poly.entity_id
_entity_poly.type
_entity_poly.pdbx_seq_one_letter_code
_entity_poly.pdbx_strand_id
1 'polypeptide(L)'
;MNRYVRLKTTGMLVAGSGLAVCSVAQAADPLPDSFTLSGVTLYATIDVGYAYQSNGVPLSSKYLGGLEYQAFTTTRNFSGSQSTLAESGLEQSKIGIRVDLPVGSGFNMVGRVETGFNPLSGELTDACRSIADNSGVPQGKQTANADSSRCGQAFNGPAFGGMSHKTYGTLTIGRQQSLQLDALAVYDPQTLSYAFSFLGYSGFDAGAGSTEAARLDNSVKYVYQNGPAHAAVVYSNGGVDTGVFGHSYGINLGAAVAGLSVDGVYEKENGAVNLRSSFDNPTNPLPSPGLAAYASNDTSWNLMGKYTFDVGGKPPAADKLSVFAGYSHIQKAHSGVTSGFAQGDYPLSLDININSSAEYSLEWAGVKYAMVSGFSFTGAFYHVSQNSWTIGLGPNGTNGIGCAGAGLLCSGTFTEVSFVADYAFNKHHDIYAGVNYSQVTDGLANGFVGTTSNGTTGSETQTTFMVGYRLRL
;
A
#
# COMPACT_ATOMS: atom_id res chain seq x y z
N MET A 1 19.44 -54.99 -17.93
CA MET A 1 18.00 -55.03 -18.25
C MET A 1 17.33 -53.85 -17.60
N ASN A 2 17.26 -52.76 -18.35
CA ASN A 2 16.67 -51.50 -17.86
C ASN A 2 15.14 -51.53 -18.07
N ARG A 3 14.38 -51.34 -17.03
CA ARG A 3 12.96 -51.05 -17.14
C ARG A 3 12.74 -49.57 -16.81
N TYR A 4 12.52 -48.81 -17.86
CA TYR A 4 11.98 -47.44 -17.76
C TYR A 4 10.49 -47.56 -17.45
N VAL A 5 10.08 -47.04 -16.28
CA VAL A 5 8.68 -46.80 -15.97
C VAL A 5 8.31 -45.45 -16.56
N ARG A 6 7.50 -45.44 -17.61
CA ARG A 6 6.86 -44.21 -18.11
C ARG A 6 5.69 -43.88 -17.21
N LEU A 7 5.80 -42.86 -16.39
CA LEU A 7 4.62 -42.20 -15.80
C LEU A 7 3.90 -41.43 -16.89
N LYS A 8 2.68 -41.81 -17.18
CA LYS A 8 1.74 -41.01 -17.95
C LYS A 8 1.27 -39.86 -17.06
N THR A 9 1.70 -38.66 -17.35
CA THR A 9 1.11 -37.44 -16.80
C THR A 9 -0.25 -37.23 -17.45
N THR A 10 -1.29 -37.64 -16.75
CA THR A 10 -2.67 -37.22 -17.04
C THR A 10 -2.79 -35.81 -16.46
N GLY A 11 -2.78 -34.80 -17.34
CA GLY A 11 -3.01 -33.42 -16.95
C GLY A 11 -4.41 -33.25 -16.38
N MET A 12 -4.50 -33.12 -15.07
CA MET A 12 -5.70 -32.67 -14.41
C MET A 12 -5.55 -31.17 -14.24
N LEU A 13 -6.22 -30.41 -15.11
CA LEU A 13 -6.46 -28.98 -14.91
C LEU A 13 -7.32 -28.86 -13.64
N VAL A 14 -6.68 -28.76 -12.50
CA VAL A 14 -7.34 -28.29 -11.29
C VAL A 14 -7.29 -26.77 -11.35
N ALA A 15 -8.40 -26.19 -11.77
CA ALA A 15 -8.64 -24.75 -11.62
C ALA A 15 -8.66 -24.43 -10.12
N GLY A 16 -7.49 -24.12 -9.57
CA GLY A 16 -7.32 -23.60 -8.22
C GLY A 16 -7.77 -22.13 -8.18
N SER A 17 -9.06 -21.88 -8.32
CA SER A 17 -9.63 -20.53 -8.46
C SER A 17 -10.04 -19.86 -7.15
N GLY A 18 -9.83 -20.49 -6.00
CA GLY A 18 -10.33 -19.94 -4.74
C GLY A 18 -9.39 -18.98 -4.00
N LEU A 19 -8.09 -19.04 -4.25
CA LEU A 19 -7.10 -18.15 -3.60
C LEU A 19 -6.61 -17.02 -4.51
N ALA A 20 -6.92 -17.10 -5.79
CA ALA A 20 -6.45 -16.15 -6.77
C ALA A 20 -7.13 -14.77 -6.63
N VAL A 21 -8.29 -14.67 -5.99
CA VAL A 21 -9.05 -13.41 -5.95
C VAL A 21 -8.46 -12.43 -4.93
N CYS A 22 -7.99 -12.91 -3.80
CA CYS A 22 -7.28 -12.03 -2.84
C CYS A 22 -5.79 -11.88 -3.14
N SER A 23 -5.22 -12.76 -4.00
CA SER A 23 -3.82 -12.65 -4.44
C SER A 23 -3.67 -12.06 -5.83
N VAL A 24 -4.75 -11.72 -6.51
CA VAL A 24 -4.74 -11.04 -7.83
C VAL A 24 -4.24 -9.60 -7.70
N ALA A 25 -4.10 -9.10 -6.48
CA ALA A 25 -3.30 -7.94 -6.20
C ALA A 25 -1.87 -8.00 -6.76
N GLN A 26 -1.42 -9.18 -7.09
CA GLN A 26 -0.21 -9.38 -7.86
C GLN A 26 -0.56 -10.31 -9.01
N ALA A 27 -0.83 -9.75 -10.18
CA ALA A 27 -0.74 -10.48 -11.43
C ALA A 27 0.73 -10.82 -11.71
N ALA A 28 1.43 -11.31 -10.70
CA ALA A 28 2.71 -11.95 -10.89
C ALA A 28 2.45 -13.33 -11.44
N ASP A 29 3.19 -13.72 -12.45
CA ASP A 29 3.28 -15.09 -12.91
C ASP A 29 3.30 -16.06 -11.73
N PRO A 30 2.65 -17.21 -11.83
CA PRO A 30 2.76 -18.22 -10.79
C PRO A 30 4.24 -18.50 -10.54
N LEU A 31 4.61 -18.55 -9.26
CA LEU A 31 5.97 -18.92 -8.88
C LEU A 31 6.34 -20.26 -9.56
N PRO A 32 7.59 -20.45 -9.95
CA PRO A 32 7.99 -21.68 -10.62
C PRO A 32 7.71 -22.89 -9.73
N ASP A 33 7.24 -23.97 -10.33
CA ASP A 33 6.97 -25.23 -9.62
C ASP A 33 8.20 -25.73 -8.83
N SER A 34 9.40 -25.32 -9.24
CA SER A 34 10.65 -25.66 -8.57
C SER A 34 10.77 -25.14 -7.14
N PHE A 35 9.98 -24.10 -6.76
CA PHE A 35 9.95 -23.53 -5.42
C PHE A 35 8.72 -24.00 -4.61
N THR A 36 7.92 -24.89 -5.17
CA THR A 36 6.76 -25.49 -4.50
C THR A 36 7.05 -26.95 -4.17
N LEU A 37 7.00 -27.28 -2.89
CA LEU A 37 7.16 -28.64 -2.39
C LEU A 37 5.93 -29.02 -1.54
N SER A 38 5.18 -30.02 -1.97
CA SER A 38 4.02 -30.53 -1.22
C SER A 38 3.03 -29.47 -0.75
N GLY A 39 2.72 -28.48 -1.62
CA GLY A 39 1.78 -27.39 -1.30
C GLY A 39 2.38 -26.25 -0.47
N VAL A 40 3.68 -26.26 -0.20
CA VAL A 40 4.42 -25.17 0.41
C VAL A 40 5.25 -24.49 -0.67
N THR A 41 5.05 -23.19 -0.88
CA THR A 41 5.74 -22.39 -1.90
C THR A 41 6.60 -21.32 -1.24
N LEU A 42 7.90 -21.34 -1.50
CA LEU A 42 8.79 -20.22 -1.20
C LEU A 42 8.74 -19.22 -2.35
N TYR A 43 8.67 -17.95 -2.05
CA TYR A 43 8.73 -16.86 -3.04
C TYR A 43 9.54 -15.68 -2.54
N ALA A 44 10.11 -14.92 -3.44
CA ALA A 44 10.82 -13.69 -3.14
C ALA A 44 10.71 -12.69 -4.29
N THR A 45 10.80 -11.40 -3.97
CA THR A 45 10.98 -10.31 -4.92
C THR A 45 12.17 -9.47 -4.48
N ILE A 46 13.04 -9.11 -5.41
CA ILE A 46 14.08 -8.09 -5.23
C ILE A 46 13.89 -7.07 -6.34
N ASP A 47 13.63 -5.83 -5.96
CA ASP A 47 13.43 -4.71 -6.89
C ASP A 47 14.37 -3.58 -6.47
N VAL A 48 15.31 -3.24 -7.34
CA VAL A 48 16.35 -2.22 -7.11
C VAL A 48 16.59 -1.39 -8.35
N GLY A 49 16.95 -0.14 -8.17
CA GLY A 49 17.22 0.73 -9.29
C GLY A 49 17.98 2.00 -8.90
N TYR A 50 18.06 2.90 -9.85
CA TYR A 50 18.60 4.24 -9.67
C TYR A 50 17.51 5.26 -9.95
N ALA A 51 17.29 6.15 -9.01
CA ALA A 51 16.24 7.16 -9.07
C ALA A 51 16.84 8.57 -9.04
N TYR A 52 16.16 9.47 -9.75
CA TYR A 52 16.32 10.91 -9.66
C TYR A 52 15.00 11.54 -9.24
N GLN A 53 15.07 12.53 -8.36
CA GLN A 53 13.94 13.38 -7.99
C GLN A 53 14.37 14.86 -8.08
N SER A 54 13.51 15.68 -8.69
CA SER A 54 13.80 17.12 -8.79
C SER A 54 13.78 17.82 -7.43
N ASN A 55 12.93 17.33 -6.52
CA ASN A 55 12.82 17.77 -5.14
C ASN A 55 12.68 16.54 -4.26
N GLY A 56 13.55 16.36 -3.28
CA GLY A 56 13.49 15.16 -2.46
C GLY A 56 14.35 15.22 -1.22
N VAL A 57 14.27 14.18 -0.44
CA VAL A 57 15.11 13.94 0.73
C VAL A 57 15.75 12.56 0.62
N PRO A 58 16.86 12.28 1.32
CA PRO A 58 17.45 10.94 1.32
C PRO A 58 16.43 9.87 1.71
N LEU A 59 16.51 8.71 1.07
CA LEU A 59 15.69 7.56 1.44
C LEU A 59 16.15 6.99 2.79
N SER A 60 15.21 6.48 3.58
CA SER A 60 15.54 5.78 4.82
C SER A 60 16.02 4.36 4.51
N SER A 61 17.09 3.91 5.18
CA SER A 61 17.53 2.52 5.08
C SER A 61 16.59 1.52 5.74
N LYS A 62 15.66 2.01 6.57
CA LYS A 62 14.69 1.22 7.35
C LYS A 62 13.34 1.05 6.67
N TYR A 63 13.09 1.77 5.60
CA TYR A 63 11.80 1.77 4.93
C TYR A 63 11.94 1.42 3.45
N LEU A 64 11.00 0.63 2.95
CA LEU A 64 10.92 0.23 1.53
C LEU A 64 10.11 1.28 0.75
N GLY A 65 10.72 1.88 -0.24
CA GLY A 65 10.07 2.91 -1.05
C GLY A 65 10.32 4.32 -0.49
N GLY A 66 9.36 5.20 -0.62
CA GLY A 66 9.46 6.60 -0.22
C GLY A 66 9.60 7.58 -1.37
N LEU A 67 9.77 7.12 -2.59
CA LEU A 67 9.78 8.00 -3.78
C LEU A 67 8.40 8.65 -3.96
N GLU A 68 7.32 7.87 -3.84
CA GLU A 68 5.96 8.36 -3.91
C GLU A 68 5.59 9.23 -2.69
N TYR A 69 6.03 8.84 -1.51
CA TYR A 69 5.88 9.68 -0.32
C TYR A 69 6.53 11.06 -0.52
N GLN A 70 7.70 11.13 -1.13
CA GLN A 70 8.36 12.39 -1.42
C GLN A 70 7.59 13.24 -2.44
N ALA A 71 6.97 12.62 -3.44
CA ALA A 71 6.12 13.31 -4.40
C ALA A 71 4.96 14.02 -3.69
N PHE A 72 4.33 13.34 -2.75
CA PHE A 72 3.23 13.89 -1.96
C PHE A 72 3.68 14.96 -0.95
N THR A 73 4.86 14.83 -0.37
CA THR A 73 5.36 15.73 0.69
C THR A 73 6.42 16.72 0.20
N THR A 74 6.50 16.96 -1.10
CA THR A 74 7.53 17.77 -1.77
C THR A 74 7.78 19.13 -1.08
N THR A 75 6.73 19.90 -0.80
CA THR A 75 6.88 21.22 -0.14
C THR A 75 7.39 21.12 1.28
N ARG A 76 7.05 20.05 1.97
CA ARG A 76 7.42 19.84 3.37
C ARG A 76 8.87 19.42 3.54
N ASN A 77 9.33 18.52 2.70
CA ASN A 77 10.63 17.87 2.85
C ASN A 77 11.68 18.34 1.84
N PHE A 78 11.41 19.43 1.14
CA PHE A 78 12.28 19.93 0.09
C PHE A 78 13.72 20.17 0.54
N SER A 79 14.66 19.47 -0.08
CA SER A 79 16.10 19.64 0.13
C SER A 79 16.90 19.83 -1.17
N GLY A 80 16.24 19.91 -2.32
CA GLY A 80 16.82 20.03 -3.64
C GLY A 80 16.76 18.73 -4.45
N SER A 81 17.35 18.74 -5.63
CA SER A 81 17.39 17.55 -6.48
C SER A 81 18.27 16.46 -5.85
N GLN A 82 17.81 15.21 -6.00
CA GLN A 82 18.49 14.03 -5.47
C GLN A 82 18.62 12.94 -6.52
N SER A 83 19.73 12.23 -6.47
CA SER A 83 19.97 11.03 -7.27
C SER A 83 20.54 9.96 -6.37
N THR A 84 19.91 8.79 -6.34
CA THR A 84 20.27 7.75 -5.38
C THR A 84 19.94 6.36 -5.93
N LEU A 85 20.57 5.32 -5.35
CA LEU A 85 20.04 3.99 -5.43
C LEU A 85 18.73 3.93 -4.65
N ALA A 86 17.71 3.31 -5.24
CA ALA A 86 16.40 3.14 -4.64
C ALA A 86 15.96 1.69 -4.76
N GLU A 87 15.22 1.22 -3.78
CA GLU A 87 14.60 -0.09 -3.75
C GLU A 87 13.11 0.00 -4.08
N SER A 88 12.53 -1.13 -4.48
CA SER A 88 11.08 -1.31 -4.57
C SER A 88 10.36 -0.31 -5.49
N GLY A 89 10.91 -0.06 -6.65
CA GLY A 89 10.31 0.90 -7.59
C GLY A 89 8.94 0.46 -8.11
N LEU A 90 8.85 -0.75 -8.67
CA LEU A 90 7.58 -1.32 -9.13
C LEU A 90 6.91 -2.20 -8.06
N GLU A 91 7.71 -2.93 -7.30
CA GLU A 91 7.19 -3.89 -6.33
C GLU A 91 8.06 -3.93 -5.08
N GLN A 92 7.41 -4.11 -3.94
CA GLN A 92 8.11 -4.28 -2.67
C GLN A 92 9.09 -5.45 -2.70
N SER A 93 10.34 -5.21 -2.30
CA SER A 93 11.30 -6.29 -2.05
C SER A 93 10.89 -7.06 -0.79
N LYS A 94 10.69 -8.37 -0.94
CA LYS A 94 10.09 -9.24 0.07
C LYS A 94 10.52 -10.69 -0.09
N ILE A 95 10.38 -11.45 0.98
CA ILE A 95 10.46 -12.91 0.99
C ILE A 95 9.28 -13.46 1.76
N GLY A 96 8.74 -14.60 1.34
CA GLY A 96 7.61 -15.21 2.01
C GLY A 96 7.43 -16.68 1.71
N ILE A 97 6.53 -17.27 2.48
CA ILE A 97 6.08 -18.66 2.33
C ILE A 97 4.56 -18.64 2.19
N ARG A 98 4.07 -19.37 1.21
CA ARG A 98 2.65 -19.65 1.01
C ARG A 98 2.38 -21.13 1.22
N VAL A 99 1.27 -21.44 1.85
CA VAL A 99 0.79 -22.80 2.11
C VAL A 99 -0.55 -22.98 1.43
N ASP A 100 -0.72 -24.07 0.70
CA ASP A 100 -1.98 -24.55 0.13
C ASP A 100 -1.95 -26.09 0.13
N LEU A 101 -2.47 -26.70 1.21
CA LEU A 101 -2.36 -28.12 1.49
C LEU A 101 -3.76 -28.75 1.52
N PRO A 102 -4.08 -29.70 0.64
CA PRO A 102 -5.33 -30.45 0.72
C PRO A 102 -5.39 -31.28 2.01
N VAL A 103 -6.47 -31.12 2.78
CA VAL A 103 -6.70 -31.82 4.05
C VAL A 103 -7.88 -32.78 3.99
N GLY A 104 -8.48 -32.96 2.83
CA GLY A 104 -9.60 -33.89 2.58
C GLY A 104 -10.95 -33.19 2.46
N SER A 105 -11.95 -33.93 1.95
CA SER A 105 -13.32 -33.45 1.77
C SER A 105 -13.46 -32.16 0.99
N GLY A 106 -12.49 -31.82 0.11
CA GLY A 106 -12.48 -30.57 -0.67
C GLY A 106 -11.95 -29.35 0.07
N PHE A 107 -11.47 -29.51 1.30
CA PHE A 107 -10.84 -28.46 2.07
C PHE A 107 -9.32 -28.45 1.86
N ASN A 108 -8.75 -27.24 1.80
CA ASN A 108 -7.34 -27.00 1.86
C ASN A 108 -7.01 -26.16 3.11
N MET A 109 -5.92 -26.49 3.78
CA MET A 109 -5.29 -25.58 4.72
C MET A 109 -4.50 -24.55 3.94
N VAL A 110 -4.71 -23.27 4.23
CA VAL A 110 -4.07 -22.15 3.56
C VAL A 110 -3.33 -21.27 4.57
N GLY A 111 -2.24 -20.66 4.13
CA GLY A 111 -1.50 -19.74 4.98
C GLY A 111 -0.48 -18.93 4.18
N ARG A 112 -0.03 -17.85 4.79
CA ARG A 112 1.02 -16.99 4.25
C ARG A 112 1.78 -16.32 5.38
N VAL A 113 3.10 -16.29 5.28
CA VAL A 113 3.97 -15.43 6.06
C VAL A 113 4.89 -14.70 5.12
N GLU A 114 5.06 -13.39 5.34
CA GLU A 114 5.86 -12.54 4.45
C GLU A 114 6.58 -11.47 5.26
N THR A 115 7.80 -11.15 4.85
CA THR A 115 8.53 -10.00 5.35
C THR A 115 9.10 -9.17 4.20
N GLY A 116 8.95 -7.86 4.30
CA GLY A 116 9.62 -6.89 3.44
C GLY A 116 11.00 -6.55 3.99
N PHE A 117 11.93 -6.30 3.10
CA PHE A 117 13.29 -5.92 3.46
C PHE A 117 13.86 -4.91 2.46
N ASN A 118 14.84 -4.15 2.89
CA ASN A 118 15.60 -3.27 2.01
C ASN A 118 16.78 -4.04 1.40
N PRO A 119 16.79 -4.33 0.10
CA PRO A 119 17.88 -5.09 -0.52
C PRO A 119 19.20 -4.31 -0.60
N LEU A 120 19.19 -2.99 -0.42
CA LEU A 120 20.39 -2.16 -0.42
C LEU A 120 21.11 -2.14 0.92
N SER A 121 20.39 -2.35 2.03
CA SER A 121 20.97 -2.41 3.39
C SER A 121 20.92 -3.80 4.01
N GLY A 122 20.06 -4.69 3.53
CA GLY A 122 19.79 -6.01 4.12
C GLY A 122 18.89 -5.95 5.35
N GLU A 123 18.37 -4.78 5.73
CA GLU A 123 17.53 -4.62 6.91
C GLU A 123 16.07 -4.95 6.62
N LEU A 124 15.37 -5.47 7.65
CA LEU A 124 13.92 -5.62 7.59
C LEU A 124 13.25 -4.24 7.58
N THR A 125 12.11 -4.15 6.89
CA THR A 125 11.33 -2.91 6.89
C THR A 125 10.85 -2.57 8.30
N ASP A 126 11.23 -1.39 8.76
CA ASP A 126 10.80 -0.78 10.02
C ASP A 126 10.50 0.71 9.80
N ALA A 127 9.28 0.98 9.35
CA ALA A 127 8.84 2.34 9.10
C ALA A 127 8.74 3.16 10.39
N CYS A 128 8.33 2.56 11.50
CA CYS A 128 8.31 3.22 12.80
C CYS A 128 9.70 3.71 13.20
N ARG A 129 10.73 2.92 12.94
CA ARG A 129 12.11 3.33 13.18
C ARG A 129 12.51 4.50 12.27
N SER A 130 12.14 4.47 10.98
CA SER A 130 12.45 5.56 10.07
C SER A 130 11.77 6.87 10.47
N ILE A 131 10.55 6.79 11.01
CA ILE A 131 9.83 7.94 11.56
C ILE A 131 10.49 8.43 12.86
N ALA A 132 10.86 7.52 13.76
CA ALA A 132 11.51 7.86 15.02
C ALA A 132 12.88 8.49 14.82
N ASP A 133 13.65 8.02 13.86
CA ASP A 133 14.98 8.58 13.51
C ASP A 133 14.88 10.02 12.99
N ASN A 134 13.74 10.43 12.46
CA ASN A 134 13.46 11.80 12.05
C ASN A 134 12.98 12.72 13.20
N SER A 135 12.66 12.17 14.38
CA SER A 135 12.17 12.96 15.51
C SER A 135 13.24 13.93 16.02
N GLY A 136 12.88 15.21 16.10
CA GLY A 136 13.79 16.27 16.48
C GLY A 136 14.80 16.68 15.38
N VAL A 137 14.77 16.04 14.23
CA VAL A 137 15.63 16.39 13.08
C VAL A 137 14.98 17.54 12.31
N PRO A 138 15.70 18.63 11.99
CA PRO A 138 15.19 19.71 11.16
C PRO A 138 14.63 19.17 9.83
N GLN A 139 13.49 19.67 9.40
CA GLN A 139 12.72 19.19 8.26
C GLN A 139 13.56 18.95 6.98
N GLY A 140 14.41 19.89 6.60
CA GLY A 140 15.29 19.77 5.42
C GLY A 140 16.44 18.75 5.56
N LYS A 141 16.52 18.02 6.69
CA LYS A 141 17.53 16.98 6.95
C LYS A 141 16.91 15.61 7.25
N GLN A 142 15.60 15.51 7.20
CA GLN A 142 14.90 14.26 7.43
C GLN A 142 15.02 13.32 6.23
N THR A 143 14.80 12.03 6.47
CA THR A 143 14.70 11.02 5.42
C THR A 143 13.24 10.79 5.03
N ALA A 144 13.00 10.30 3.83
CA ALA A 144 11.68 9.84 3.42
C ALA A 144 11.23 8.64 4.25
N ASN A 145 9.97 8.62 4.66
CA ASN A 145 9.36 7.54 5.42
C ASN A 145 7.86 7.48 5.14
N ALA A 146 7.26 6.31 5.29
CA ALA A 146 5.81 6.07 5.22
C ALA A 146 5.46 4.66 5.74
N ASP A 147 4.19 4.24 5.65
CA ASP A 147 3.70 2.88 5.92
C ASP A 147 4.06 2.35 7.31
N SER A 148 3.65 3.06 8.33
CA SER A 148 3.87 2.67 9.74
C SER A 148 3.06 1.45 10.20
N SER A 149 2.37 0.75 9.30
CA SER A 149 1.88 -0.60 9.57
C SER A 149 3.02 -1.64 9.75
N ARG A 150 4.28 -1.22 9.53
CA ARG A 150 5.48 -2.05 9.64
C ARG A 150 6.44 -1.46 10.66
N CYS A 151 6.37 -1.95 11.88
CA CYS A 151 7.13 -1.44 13.02
C CYS A 151 8.08 -2.47 13.60
N GLY A 152 8.98 -3.01 12.78
CA GLY A 152 10.01 -3.95 13.22
C GLY A 152 9.56 -5.40 13.42
N GLN A 153 8.30 -5.72 13.09
CA GLN A 153 7.83 -7.11 13.16
C GLN A 153 8.65 -7.99 12.21
N ALA A 154 9.02 -9.20 12.66
CA ALA A 154 9.74 -10.18 11.85
C ALA A 154 8.95 -10.54 10.56
N PHE A 155 7.62 -10.64 10.66
CA PHE A 155 6.71 -10.75 9.55
C PHE A 155 5.92 -9.45 9.40
N ASN A 156 6.54 -8.44 8.82
CA ASN A 156 5.97 -7.11 8.65
C ASN A 156 4.95 -7.02 7.49
N GLY A 157 4.86 -8.05 6.64
CA GLY A 157 3.82 -8.29 5.66
C GLY A 157 2.64 -9.11 6.25
N PRO A 158 1.86 -9.82 5.40
CA PRO A 158 0.84 -10.78 5.86
C PRO A 158 1.42 -11.92 6.68
N ALA A 159 0.71 -12.33 7.75
CA ALA A 159 1.02 -13.49 8.57
C ALA A 159 -0.29 -14.11 9.08
N PHE A 160 -0.84 -15.06 8.31
CA PHE A 160 -2.13 -15.66 8.59
C PHE A 160 -2.18 -17.15 8.25
N GLY A 161 -3.17 -17.83 8.82
CA GLY A 161 -3.56 -19.20 8.49
C GLY A 161 -5.07 -19.33 8.37
N GLY A 162 -5.54 -20.39 7.72
CA GLY A 162 -6.95 -20.61 7.54
C GLY A 162 -7.28 -21.83 6.70
N MET A 163 -8.52 -21.88 6.23
CA MET A 163 -9.04 -22.95 5.40
C MET A 163 -9.77 -22.39 4.19
N SER A 164 -9.62 -23.07 3.06
CA SER A 164 -10.36 -22.79 1.84
C SER A 164 -11.16 -24.01 1.40
N HIS A 165 -12.30 -23.78 0.76
CA HIS A 165 -13.10 -24.77 0.09
C HIS A 165 -13.77 -24.16 -1.14
N LYS A 166 -13.78 -24.89 -2.25
CA LYS A 166 -14.31 -24.38 -3.52
C LYS A 166 -15.76 -23.87 -3.43
N THR A 167 -16.58 -24.53 -2.61
CA THR A 167 -18.02 -24.19 -2.47
C THR A 167 -18.28 -23.21 -1.32
N TYR A 168 -17.48 -23.27 -0.25
CA TYR A 168 -17.73 -22.52 0.98
C TYR A 168 -16.83 -21.28 1.13
N GLY A 169 -15.93 -21.03 0.18
CA GLY A 169 -15.02 -19.89 0.24
C GLY A 169 -13.81 -20.12 1.14
N THR A 170 -13.15 -19.03 1.54
CA THR A 170 -11.92 -19.05 2.30
C THR A 170 -12.05 -18.22 3.56
N LEU A 171 -11.75 -18.82 4.72
CA LEU A 171 -11.69 -18.16 6.01
C LEU A 171 -10.23 -18.14 6.48
N THR A 172 -9.72 -16.96 6.83
CA THR A 172 -8.35 -16.78 7.32
C THR A 172 -8.33 -15.94 8.59
N ILE A 173 -7.35 -16.19 9.45
CA ILE A 173 -7.16 -15.52 10.75
C ILE A 173 -5.69 -15.14 10.89
N GLY A 174 -5.42 -13.92 11.36
CA GLY A 174 -4.08 -13.40 11.59
C GLY A 174 -3.90 -11.98 11.07
N ARG A 175 -2.64 -11.59 10.78
CA ARG A 175 -2.31 -10.31 10.18
C ARG A 175 -2.53 -10.37 8.68
N GLN A 176 -3.42 -9.52 8.16
CA GLN A 176 -3.87 -9.57 6.76
C GLN A 176 -3.91 -8.17 6.15
N GLN A 177 -3.84 -8.09 4.84
CA GLN A 177 -4.08 -6.85 4.11
C GLN A 177 -5.53 -6.40 4.30
N SER A 178 -5.77 -5.07 4.29
CA SER A 178 -7.10 -4.49 4.22
C SER A 178 -7.81 -4.91 2.94
N LEU A 179 -9.13 -4.78 2.87
CA LEU A 179 -9.88 -4.99 1.63
C LEU A 179 -9.57 -3.89 0.60
N GLN A 180 -9.29 -2.67 1.08
CA GLN A 180 -8.84 -1.57 0.24
C GLN A 180 -7.55 -1.94 -0.49
N LEU A 181 -6.53 -2.37 0.25
CA LEU A 181 -5.24 -2.74 -0.34
C LEU A 181 -5.38 -3.91 -1.33
N ASP A 182 -6.18 -4.93 -0.98
CA ASP A 182 -6.43 -6.07 -1.85
C ASP A 182 -7.07 -5.64 -3.18
N ALA A 183 -8.06 -4.76 -3.14
CA ALA A 183 -8.78 -4.31 -4.33
C ALA A 183 -7.94 -3.33 -5.16
N LEU A 184 -7.31 -2.32 -4.53
CA LEU A 184 -6.49 -1.33 -5.23
C LEU A 184 -5.37 -1.98 -6.04
N ALA A 185 -4.77 -3.04 -5.54
CA ALA A 185 -3.75 -3.77 -6.27
C ALA A 185 -4.24 -4.38 -7.60
N VAL A 186 -5.54 -4.60 -7.76
CA VAL A 186 -6.17 -5.08 -9.00
C VAL A 186 -6.52 -3.92 -9.94
N TYR A 187 -6.91 -2.77 -9.39
CA TYR A 187 -7.49 -1.66 -10.14
C TYR A 187 -6.58 -0.45 -10.29
N ASP A 188 -5.41 -0.46 -9.68
CA ASP A 188 -4.36 0.51 -9.95
C ASP A 188 -3.62 0.16 -11.25
N PRO A 189 -3.55 1.07 -12.24
CA PRO A 189 -2.80 0.84 -13.47
C PRO A 189 -1.32 0.50 -13.23
N GLN A 190 -0.68 1.15 -12.24
CA GLN A 190 0.73 0.96 -11.87
C GLN A 190 0.93 -0.15 -10.83
N THR A 191 -0.14 -0.86 -10.44
CA THR A 191 -0.07 -2.05 -9.56
C THR A 191 0.59 -1.75 -8.21
N LEU A 192 0.24 -0.62 -7.60
CA LEU A 192 0.77 -0.13 -6.32
C LEU A 192 2.30 0.06 -6.31
N SER A 193 2.84 0.53 -7.42
CA SER A 193 4.25 0.90 -7.53
C SER A 193 4.62 1.98 -6.52
N TYR A 194 5.75 1.81 -5.81
CA TYR A 194 6.24 2.79 -4.84
C TYR A 194 6.97 3.99 -5.47
N ALA A 195 7.14 3.98 -6.79
CA ALA A 195 7.78 5.08 -7.52
C ALA A 195 6.83 5.81 -8.49
N PHE A 196 5.69 5.18 -8.86
CA PHE A 196 4.88 5.65 -9.99
C PHE A 196 3.37 5.61 -9.71
N SER A 197 2.94 5.30 -8.47
CA SER A 197 1.54 5.22 -8.10
C SER A 197 1.26 5.88 -6.77
N PHE A 198 0.43 6.91 -6.77
CA PHE A 198 -0.08 7.48 -5.52
C PHE A 198 -0.86 6.44 -4.68
N LEU A 199 -1.55 5.48 -5.33
CA LEU A 199 -2.25 4.39 -4.65
C LEU A 199 -1.28 3.42 -3.95
N GLY A 200 -0.01 3.39 -4.35
CA GLY A 200 1.04 2.66 -3.65
C GLY A 200 1.41 3.24 -2.28
N TYR A 201 1.04 4.50 -2.03
CA TYR A 201 1.23 5.14 -0.73
C TYR A 201 0.18 4.65 0.27
N SER A 202 0.54 3.66 1.08
CA SER A 202 -0.38 2.97 1.99
C SER A 202 -0.95 3.85 3.12
N GLY A 203 -0.36 4.98 3.39
CA GLY A 203 -0.88 5.96 4.35
C GLY A 203 -2.06 6.79 3.83
N PHE A 204 -2.55 6.51 2.65
CA PHE A 204 -3.70 7.19 2.07
C PHE A 204 -4.81 6.19 1.72
N ASP A 205 -5.04 5.90 0.44
CA ASP A 205 -6.19 5.10 0.03
C ASP A 205 -6.06 3.62 0.45
N ALA A 206 -4.91 3.01 0.19
CA ALA A 206 -4.64 1.62 0.57
C ALA A 206 -4.73 1.36 2.08
N GLY A 207 -4.52 2.38 2.89
CA GLY A 207 -4.69 2.36 4.34
C GLY A 207 -5.99 3.00 4.80
N ALA A 208 -6.97 3.23 3.91
CA ALA A 208 -8.24 3.87 4.25
C ALA A 208 -8.08 5.20 5.02
N GLY A 209 -7.02 5.95 4.73
CA GLY A 209 -6.65 7.18 5.40
C GLY A 209 -5.68 7.04 6.57
N SER A 210 -5.27 5.83 6.90
CA SER A 210 -4.33 5.52 7.99
C SER A 210 -3.14 4.72 7.49
N THR A 211 -1.95 5.01 7.99
CA THR A 211 -0.76 4.24 7.67
C THR A 211 -0.80 2.83 8.26
N GLU A 212 -1.50 2.64 9.39
CA GLU A 212 -1.62 1.36 10.09
C GLU A 212 -2.65 0.43 9.45
N ALA A 213 -3.70 0.97 8.88
CA ALA A 213 -4.84 0.20 8.36
C ALA A 213 -4.55 -0.59 7.08
N ALA A 214 -3.44 -0.35 6.40
CA ALA A 214 -3.06 -1.13 5.23
C ALA A 214 -2.85 -2.63 5.56
N ARG A 215 -2.53 -2.94 6.82
CA ARG A 215 -2.40 -4.32 7.33
C ARG A 215 -3.04 -4.43 8.69
N LEU A 216 -4.10 -5.22 8.75
CA LEU A 216 -4.93 -5.40 9.93
C LEU A 216 -4.40 -6.56 10.78
N ASP A 217 -3.97 -6.25 11.99
CA ASP A 217 -3.61 -7.23 13.01
C ASP A 217 -4.87 -7.83 13.65
N ASN A 218 -4.75 -9.01 14.28
CA ASN A 218 -5.85 -9.68 14.98
C ASN A 218 -7.14 -9.74 14.16
N SER A 219 -7.02 -10.03 12.88
CA SER A 219 -8.12 -9.97 11.93
C SER A 219 -8.64 -11.35 11.52
N VAL A 220 -9.92 -11.38 11.19
CA VAL A 220 -10.60 -12.49 10.53
C VAL A 220 -11.12 -11.99 9.20
N LYS A 221 -10.79 -12.69 8.12
CA LYS A 221 -11.23 -12.37 6.75
C LYS A 221 -11.92 -13.59 6.15
N TYR A 222 -13.08 -13.36 5.55
CA TYR A 222 -13.78 -14.37 4.77
C TYR A 222 -13.96 -13.88 3.34
N VAL A 223 -13.62 -14.73 2.38
CA VAL A 223 -13.75 -14.48 0.95
C VAL A 223 -14.60 -15.56 0.32
N TYR A 224 -15.58 -15.16 -0.46
CA TYR A 224 -16.45 -16.04 -1.19
C TYR A 224 -16.51 -15.64 -2.67
N GLN A 225 -16.44 -16.65 -3.54
CA GLN A 225 -16.60 -16.45 -4.98
C GLN A 225 -17.60 -17.47 -5.53
N ASN A 226 -18.52 -17.00 -6.35
CA ASN A 226 -19.49 -17.83 -7.04
C ASN A 226 -19.68 -17.35 -8.49
N GLY A 227 -19.12 -18.09 -9.43
CA GLY A 227 -19.09 -17.70 -10.84
C GLY A 227 -18.34 -16.36 -11.02
N PRO A 228 -18.95 -15.37 -11.70
CA PRO A 228 -18.34 -14.08 -11.90
C PRO A 228 -18.34 -13.19 -10.66
N ALA A 229 -19.22 -13.45 -9.68
CA ALA A 229 -19.39 -12.60 -8.50
C ALA A 229 -18.49 -13.05 -7.35
N HIS A 230 -17.99 -12.09 -6.58
CA HIS A 230 -17.26 -12.34 -5.34
C HIS A 230 -17.67 -11.35 -4.25
N ALA A 231 -17.42 -11.74 -3.02
CA ALA A 231 -17.60 -10.92 -1.84
C ALA A 231 -16.49 -11.21 -0.83
N ALA A 232 -16.06 -10.21 -0.10
CA ALA A 232 -15.17 -10.40 1.03
C ALA A 232 -15.64 -9.54 2.22
N VAL A 233 -15.40 -10.04 3.43
CA VAL A 233 -15.61 -9.30 4.67
C VAL A 233 -14.37 -9.44 5.55
N VAL A 234 -14.04 -8.40 6.26
CA VAL A 234 -12.96 -8.38 7.25
C VAL A 234 -13.44 -7.77 8.55
N TYR A 235 -12.92 -8.30 9.65
CA TYR A 235 -13.04 -7.72 10.97
C TYR A 235 -11.69 -7.81 11.68
N SER A 236 -11.26 -6.74 12.34
CA SER A 236 -10.07 -6.67 13.16
C SER A 236 -10.39 -6.10 14.55
N ASN A 237 -9.82 -6.71 15.57
CA ASN A 237 -9.88 -6.19 16.95
C ASN A 237 -8.86 -5.08 17.23
N GLY A 238 -8.08 -4.69 16.23
CA GLY A 238 -6.97 -3.76 16.40
C GLY A 238 -5.66 -4.44 16.79
N GLY A 239 -4.64 -3.63 17.03
CA GLY A 239 -3.29 -4.10 17.35
C GLY A 239 -3.22 -4.90 18.66
N VAL A 240 -2.23 -5.77 18.76
CA VAL A 240 -2.02 -6.68 19.90
C VAL A 240 -1.82 -5.90 21.20
N ASP A 241 -1.16 -4.75 21.11
CA ASP A 241 -0.73 -3.99 22.29
C ASP A 241 -1.73 -2.95 22.77
N THR A 242 -2.77 -2.64 21.98
CA THR A 242 -3.61 -1.48 22.23
C THR A 242 -5.07 -1.79 22.54
N GLY A 243 -5.60 -2.95 22.15
CA GLY A 243 -6.95 -3.43 22.47
C GLY A 243 -8.14 -2.55 22.11
N VAL A 244 -7.90 -1.26 21.85
CA VAL A 244 -8.93 -0.23 21.65
C VAL A 244 -8.78 0.45 20.28
N PHE A 245 -7.57 0.47 19.72
CA PHE A 245 -7.24 1.19 18.50
C PHE A 245 -7.21 0.25 17.30
N GLY A 246 -7.60 0.76 16.14
CA GLY A 246 -7.56 -0.01 14.91
C GLY A 246 -8.69 -1.04 14.78
N HIS A 247 -9.76 -0.89 15.54
CA HIS A 247 -10.98 -1.66 15.33
C HIS A 247 -11.50 -1.43 13.92
N SER A 248 -11.32 -2.42 13.05
CA SER A 248 -11.63 -2.27 11.63
C SER A 248 -12.69 -3.29 11.20
N TYR A 249 -13.55 -2.90 10.29
CA TYR A 249 -14.43 -3.80 9.57
C TYR A 249 -14.68 -3.28 8.17
N GLY A 250 -14.86 -4.21 7.25
CA GLY A 250 -15.09 -3.85 5.87
C GLY A 250 -15.81 -4.91 5.07
N ILE A 251 -16.29 -4.50 3.91
CA ILE A 251 -16.91 -5.34 2.90
C ILE A 251 -16.40 -4.95 1.51
N ASN A 252 -16.11 -5.95 0.70
CA ASN A 252 -15.88 -5.83 -0.73
C ASN A 252 -16.95 -6.64 -1.48
N LEU A 253 -17.51 -6.07 -2.53
CA LEU A 253 -18.41 -6.73 -3.45
C LEU A 253 -17.93 -6.47 -4.88
N GLY A 254 -17.82 -7.50 -5.68
CA GLY A 254 -17.35 -7.34 -7.03
C GLY A 254 -17.80 -8.43 -8.00
N ALA A 255 -17.51 -8.19 -9.27
CA ALA A 255 -17.77 -9.15 -10.33
C ALA A 255 -16.77 -9.00 -11.48
N ALA A 256 -16.44 -10.15 -12.10
CA ALA A 256 -15.58 -10.19 -13.29
C ALA A 256 -16.21 -11.06 -14.38
N VAL A 257 -16.44 -10.48 -15.55
CA VAL A 257 -17.04 -11.17 -16.70
C VAL A 257 -16.55 -10.59 -18.01
N ALA A 258 -16.16 -11.45 -18.95
CA ALA A 258 -15.79 -11.08 -20.32
C ALA A 258 -14.79 -9.91 -20.42
N GLY A 259 -13.76 -9.92 -19.59
CA GLY A 259 -12.73 -8.89 -19.55
C GLY A 259 -13.07 -7.68 -18.68
N LEU A 260 -14.33 -7.45 -18.31
CA LEU A 260 -14.76 -6.45 -17.34
C LEU A 260 -14.61 -6.97 -15.92
N SER A 261 -14.03 -6.17 -15.05
CA SER A 261 -14.00 -6.38 -13.60
C SER A 261 -14.39 -5.08 -12.90
N VAL A 262 -15.26 -5.18 -11.88
CA VAL A 262 -15.73 -4.05 -11.09
C VAL A 262 -15.79 -4.45 -9.63
N ASP A 263 -15.30 -3.59 -8.73
CA ASP A 263 -15.35 -3.76 -7.29
C ASP A 263 -15.82 -2.49 -6.57
N GLY A 264 -16.60 -2.71 -5.51
CA GLY A 264 -16.89 -1.70 -4.51
C GLY A 264 -16.39 -2.16 -3.14
N VAL A 265 -15.67 -1.30 -2.45
CA VAL A 265 -15.13 -1.56 -1.10
C VAL A 265 -15.67 -0.50 -0.14
N TYR A 266 -16.00 -0.92 1.06
CA TYR A 266 -16.27 -0.05 2.20
C TYR A 266 -15.47 -0.56 3.39
N GLU A 267 -14.71 0.32 4.03
CA GLU A 267 -14.00 0.02 5.28
C GLU A 267 -14.20 1.15 6.29
N LYS A 268 -14.25 0.77 7.56
CA LYS A 268 -14.24 1.68 8.68
C LYS A 268 -13.25 1.22 9.73
N GLU A 269 -12.45 2.17 10.21
CA GLU A 269 -11.52 2.00 11.30
C GLU A 269 -11.82 2.99 12.41
N ASN A 270 -12.01 2.51 13.64
CA ASN A 270 -12.22 3.34 14.81
C ASN A 270 -10.91 3.47 15.59
N GLY A 271 -10.48 4.70 15.83
CA GLY A 271 -9.20 4.97 16.48
C GLY A 271 -8.00 4.64 15.59
N ALA A 272 -8.13 4.89 14.29
CA ALA A 272 -7.00 4.82 13.36
C ALA A 272 -5.86 5.71 13.83
N VAL A 273 -4.65 5.18 13.78
CA VAL A 273 -3.45 5.88 14.25
C VAL A 273 -2.60 6.30 13.07
N ASN A 274 -2.22 7.56 13.05
CA ASN A 274 -1.30 8.08 12.06
C ASN A 274 -0.02 8.54 12.73
N LEU A 275 1.06 7.81 12.51
CA LEU A 275 2.36 8.08 13.10
C LEU A 275 3.08 9.21 12.37
N ARG A 276 3.84 9.97 13.12
CA ARG A 276 4.69 11.03 12.62
C ARG A 276 5.94 11.24 13.47
N SER A 277 6.94 11.87 12.90
CA SER A 277 8.08 12.36 13.64
C SER A 277 7.69 13.59 14.47
N SER A 278 8.31 13.80 15.62
CA SER A 278 8.09 15.02 16.38
C SER A 278 8.92 16.16 15.78
N PHE A 279 8.27 16.99 14.95
CA PHE A 279 8.94 18.11 14.31
C PHE A 279 9.05 19.36 15.16
N ASP A 280 8.04 19.57 15.98
CA ASP A 280 7.60 20.92 16.29
C ASP A 280 8.23 21.47 17.57
N ASN A 281 9.03 20.66 18.22
CA ASN A 281 9.72 21.15 19.41
C ASN A 281 11.19 20.68 19.46
N PRO A 282 12.10 21.37 18.77
CA PRO A 282 13.52 21.05 18.86
C PRO A 282 14.07 21.21 20.28
N THR A 283 13.35 21.91 21.17
CA THR A 283 13.74 22.10 22.57
C THR A 283 13.17 21.05 23.51
N ASN A 284 12.17 20.28 23.07
CA ASN A 284 11.61 19.17 23.83
C ASN A 284 11.22 18.01 22.89
N PRO A 285 12.20 17.38 22.22
CA PRO A 285 11.93 16.23 21.37
C PRO A 285 11.35 15.10 22.22
N LEU A 286 10.44 14.30 21.62
CA LEU A 286 10.02 13.06 22.25
C LEU A 286 11.25 12.20 22.59
N PRO A 287 11.27 11.54 23.76
CA PRO A 287 12.37 10.66 24.07
C PRO A 287 12.46 9.57 22.98
N SER A 288 13.66 9.36 22.44
CA SER A 288 13.91 8.25 21.52
C SER A 288 13.68 6.92 22.26
N PRO A 289 12.94 5.97 21.70
CA PRO A 289 12.38 5.88 20.36
C PRO A 289 10.93 6.38 20.21
N GLY A 290 10.48 7.32 20.99
CA GLY A 290 9.10 7.81 20.98
C GLY A 290 8.66 8.37 19.64
N LEU A 291 7.38 8.19 19.33
CA LEU A 291 6.70 8.69 18.13
C LEU A 291 5.58 9.64 18.51
N ALA A 292 5.34 10.63 17.67
CA ALA A 292 4.13 11.42 17.71
C ALA A 292 3.03 10.72 16.92
N ALA A 293 1.78 10.93 17.30
CA ALA A 293 0.64 10.38 16.59
C ALA A 293 -0.56 11.31 16.63
N TYR A 294 -1.45 11.18 15.68
CA TYR A 294 -2.84 11.62 15.83
C TYR A 294 -3.78 10.43 15.57
N ALA A 295 -4.95 10.48 16.19
CA ALA A 295 -5.96 9.44 16.05
C ALA A 295 -7.20 9.99 15.37
N SER A 296 -7.84 9.16 14.55
CA SER A 296 -9.07 9.48 13.85
C SER A 296 -10.00 8.27 13.77
N ASN A 297 -11.27 8.51 13.54
CA ASN A 297 -12.21 7.49 13.07
C ASN A 297 -12.32 7.63 11.57
N ASP A 298 -11.75 6.68 10.86
CA ASP A 298 -11.65 6.72 9.41
C ASP A 298 -12.78 5.89 8.78
N THR A 299 -13.36 6.43 7.73
CA THR A 299 -14.34 5.74 6.90
C THR A 299 -13.93 5.93 5.44
N SER A 300 -13.86 4.86 4.68
CA SER A 300 -13.54 4.93 3.26
C SER A 300 -14.48 4.06 2.42
N TRP A 301 -14.69 4.47 1.18
CA TRP A 301 -15.36 3.64 0.18
C TRP A 301 -14.78 3.90 -1.19
N ASN A 302 -14.68 2.85 -2.00
CA ASN A 302 -14.12 2.88 -3.36
C ASN A 302 -15.09 2.23 -4.32
N LEU A 303 -15.11 2.75 -5.55
CA LEU A 303 -15.71 2.10 -6.70
C LEU A 303 -14.69 2.08 -7.83
N MET A 304 -14.39 0.88 -8.32
CA MET A 304 -13.29 0.65 -9.25
C MET A 304 -13.69 -0.26 -10.39
N GLY A 305 -13.09 -0.02 -11.56
CA GLY A 305 -13.32 -0.84 -12.73
C GLY A 305 -12.08 -1.00 -13.59
N LYS A 306 -12.00 -2.17 -14.23
CA LYS A 306 -10.99 -2.50 -15.22
C LYS A 306 -11.63 -3.26 -16.37
N TYR A 307 -11.25 -2.91 -17.59
CA TYR A 307 -11.59 -3.70 -18.76
C TYR A 307 -10.34 -4.10 -19.54
N THR A 308 -10.21 -5.38 -19.87
CA THR A 308 -9.07 -5.91 -20.61
C THR A 308 -9.52 -6.44 -21.97
N PHE A 309 -8.89 -5.94 -23.02
CA PHE A 309 -9.10 -6.33 -24.41
C PHE A 309 -7.97 -7.26 -24.88
N ASP A 310 -8.31 -8.20 -25.77
CA ASP A 310 -7.32 -8.88 -26.61
C ASP A 310 -7.07 -8.04 -27.88
N VAL A 311 -5.82 -7.73 -28.15
CA VAL A 311 -5.40 -6.88 -29.27
C VAL A 311 -4.38 -7.61 -30.12
N GLY A 312 -4.51 -7.51 -31.45
CA GLY A 312 -3.46 -7.97 -32.39
C GLY A 312 -3.26 -9.48 -32.51
N GLY A 313 -4.22 -10.30 -32.04
CA GLY A 313 -4.08 -11.75 -32.12
C GLY A 313 -5.26 -12.49 -31.52
N LYS A 314 -5.14 -13.82 -31.44
CA LYS A 314 -6.10 -14.66 -30.70
C LYS A 314 -5.45 -15.21 -29.42
N PRO A 315 -6.17 -15.28 -28.29
CA PRO A 315 -5.63 -15.91 -27.08
C PRO A 315 -5.11 -17.32 -27.32
N PRO A 316 -3.98 -17.73 -26.70
CA PRO A 316 -3.18 -16.97 -25.71
C PRO A 316 -2.12 -16.03 -26.31
N ALA A 317 -2.01 -15.92 -27.62
CA ALA A 317 -0.96 -15.15 -28.31
C ALA A 317 -1.41 -13.71 -28.66
N ALA A 318 -2.41 -13.18 -28.01
CA ALA A 318 -2.85 -11.80 -28.18
C ALA A 318 -2.19 -10.88 -27.16
N ASP A 319 -1.80 -9.69 -27.61
CA ASP A 319 -1.46 -8.60 -26.70
C ASP A 319 -2.68 -8.21 -25.86
N LYS A 320 -2.45 -7.63 -24.69
CA LYS A 320 -3.51 -7.20 -23.78
C LYS A 320 -3.49 -5.68 -23.61
N LEU A 321 -4.63 -5.07 -23.83
CA LEU A 321 -4.86 -3.67 -23.50
C LEU A 321 -5.84 -3.60 -22.33
N SER A 322 -5.43 -3.05 -21.21
CA SER A 322 -6.27 -2.86 -20.04
C SER A 322 -6.51 -1.37 -19.79
N VAL A 323 -7.75 -1.00 -19.53
CA VAL A 323 -8.16 0.35 -19.15
C VAL A 323 -8.68 0.29 -17.72
N PHE A 324 -8.29 1.25 -16.90
CA PHE A 324 -8.60 1.33 -15.48
C PHE A 324 -9.25 2.66 -15.14
N ALA A 325 -10.18 2.65 -14.21
CA ALA A 325 -10.71 3.85 -13.58
C ALA A 325 -11.21 3.53 -12.18
N GLY A 326 -11.11 4.49 -11.28
CA GLY A 326 -11.65 4.36 -9.94
C GLY A 326 -11.86 5.70 -9.26
N TYR A 327 -12.64 5.62 -8.19
CA TYR A 327 -12.92 6.72 -7.29
C TYR A 327 -12.88 6.20 -5.86
N SER A 328 -12.29 6.98 -4.97
CA SER A 328 -12.28 6.74 -3.53
C SER A 328 -12.71 7.98 -2.78
N HIS A 329 -13.42 7.77 -1.68
CA HIS A 329 -13.72 8.81 -0.70
C HIS A 329 -13.28 8.35 0.68
N ILE A 330 -12.52 9.20 1.37
CA ILE A 330 -12.00 8.94 2.71
C ILE A 330 -12.44 10.08 3.61
N GLN A 331 -13.02 9.76 4.76
CA GLN A 331 -13.35 10.70 5.81
C GLN A 331 -12.59 10.32 7.07
N LYS A 332 -11.86 11.28 7.64
CA LYS A 332 -11.25 11.20 8.96
C LYS A 332 -12.00 12.08 9.94
N ALA A 333 -12.56 11.49 10.97
CA ALA A 333 -13.34 12.19 11.98
C ALA A 333 -12.68 12.11 13.36
N HIS A 334 -13.19 12.88 14.30
CA HIS A 334 -12.74 12.87 15.69
C HIS A 334 -12.84 11.47 16.31
N SER A 335 -11.74 10.97 16.89
CA SER A 335 -11.67 9.59 17.41
C SER A 335 -12.15 9.44 18.86
N GLY A 336 -12.12 10.51 19.67
CA GLY A 336 -12.35 10.43 21.11
C GLY A 336 -11.22 9.74 21.90
N VAL A 337 -10.12 9.38 21.25
CA VAL A 337 -8.94 8.79 21.91
C VAL A 337 -8.24 9.86 22.74
N THR A 338 -7.94 9.57 24.01
CA THR A 338 -7.46 10.57 24.96
C THR A 338 -6.11 10.25 25.61
N SER A 339 -5.53 9.07 25.39
CA SER A 339 -4.30 8.65 26.07
C SER A 339 -3.31 8.00 25.11
N GLY A 340 -2.05 8.06 25.48
CA GLY A 340 -0.95 7.43 24.77
C GLY A 340 -1.04 5.90 24.76
N PHE A 341 -0.47 5.30 23.75
CA PHE A 341 -0.41 3.86 23.52
C PHE A 341 0.96 3.54 22.88
N ALA A 342 1.25 2.30 22.67
CA ALA A 342 2.45 1.86 21.97
C ALA A 342 2.10 1.32 20.61
N GLN A 343 3.03 1.45 19.66
CA GLN A 343 3.00 0.79 18.36
C GLN A 343 4.25 -0.07 18.25
N GLY A 344 4.09 -1.39 18.34
CA GLY A 344 5.22 -2.28 18.53
C GLY A 344 6.00 -1.88 19.79
N ASP A 345 7.32 -1.75 19.65
CA ASP A 345 8.21 -1.32 20.74
C ASP A 345 8.31 0.21 20.91
N TYR A 346 7.49 1.00 20.17
CA TYR A 346 7.57 2.44 20.16
C TYR A 346 6.44 3.07 21.01
N PRO A 347 6.77 3.79 22.09
CA PRO A 347 5.77 4.56 22.84
C PRO A 347 5.26 5.72 21.99
N LEU A 348 3.95 5.91 22.00
CA LEU A 348 3.27 6.98 21.26
C LEU A 348 2.84 8.10 22.18
N SER A 349 3.04 9.35 21.72
CA SER A 349 2.41 10.54 22.28
C SER A 349 1.30 11.01 21.36
N LEU A 350 0.08 11.10 21.88
CA LEU A 350 -1.04 11.67 21.16
C LEU A 350 -0.95 13.20 21.27
N ASP A 351 -0.57 13.86 20.17
CA ASP A 351 -0.36 15.31 20.17
C ASP A 351 -1.57 16.06 19.67
N ILE A 352 -2.33 15.46 18.77
CA ILE A 352 -3.33 16.14 17.96
C ILE A 352 -4.54 15.24 17.81
N ASN A 353 -5.72 15.83 17.78
CA ASN A 353 -6.94 15.16 17.40
C ASN A 353 -7.65 15.93 16.28
N ILE A 354 -8.34 15.23 15.41
CA ILE A 354 -9.16 15.86 14.38
C ILE A 354 -10.37 16.47 15.05
N ASN A 355 -10.61 17.77 14.81
CA ASN A 355 -11.74 18.50 15.39
C ASN A 355 -12.93 18.59 14.43
N SER A 356 -12.70 18.96 13.17
CA SER A 356 -13.68 18.81 12.10
C SER A 356 -13.17 17.79 11.08
N SER A 357 -14.10 17.09 10.41
CA SER A 357 -13.71 16.00 9.49
C SER A 357 -12.80 16.47 8.37
N ALA A 358 -11.70 15.75 8.18
CA ALA A 358 -10.90 15.83 6.97
C ALA A 358 -11.49 14.86 5.94
N GLU A 359 -11.81 15.35 4.76
CA GLU A 359 -12.39 14.58 3.69
C GLU A 359 -11.49 14.64 2.45
N TYR A 360 -11.28 13.49 1.85
CA TYR A 360 -10.48 13.33 0.64
C TYR A 360 -11.30 12.63 -0.43
N SER A 361 -11.23 13.15 -1.64
CA SER A 361 -11.66 12.45 -2.84
C SER A 361 -10.44 12.12 -3.68
N LEU A 362 -10.34 10.89 -4.13
CA LEU A 362 -9.27 10.42 -4.98
C LEU A 362 -9.86 9.80 -6.25
N GLU A 363 -9.38 10.26 -7.38
CA GLU A 363 -9.78 9.80 -8.71
C GLU A 363 -8.56 9.29 -9.45
N TRP A 364 -8.70 8.17 -10.17
CA TRP A 364 -7.63 7.69 -11.03
C TRP A 364 -8.15 7.08 -12.31
N ALA A 365 -7.30 7.13 -13.32
CA ALA A 365 -7.50 6.44 -14.58
C ALA A 365 -6.16 6.03 -15.17
N GLY A 366 -6.15 4.98 -15.99
CA GLY A 366 -4.93 4.58 -16.67
C GLY A 366 -5.13 3.51 -17.71
N VAL A 367 -4.04 3.25 -18.42
CA VAL A 367 -3.99 2.28 -19.52
C VAL A 367 -2.71 1.47 -19.39
N LYS A 368 -2.82 0.15 -19.53
CA LYS A 368 -1.68 -0.77 -19.62
C LYS A 368 -1.76 -1.57 -20.91
N TYR A 369 -0.73 -1.48 -21.73
CA TYR A 369 -0.57 -2.30 -22.91
C TYR A 369 0.55 -3.32 -22.68
N ALA A 370 0.21 -4.60 -22.63
CA ALA A 370 1.13 -5.70 -22.40
C ALA A 370 1.24 -6.54 -23.66
N MET A 371 2.44 -6.62 -24.23
CA MET A 371 2.74 -7.35 -25.46
C MET A 371 3.19 -8.77 -25.16
N VAL A 372 2.85 -9.69 -26.03
CA VAL A 372 3.36 -11.09 -25.99
C VAL A 372 4.89 -11.14 -26.07
N SER A 373 5.51 -10.12 -26.66
CA SER A 373 6.98 -9.99 -26.76
C SER A 373 7.70 -9.74 -25.44
N GLY A 374 6.96 -9.52 -24.34
CA GLY A 374 7.51 -9.20 -23.01
C GLY A 374 7.55 -7.71 -22.67
N PHE A 375 7.28 -6.81 -23.64
CA PHE A 375 7.14 -5.38 -23.33
C PHE A 375 5.79 -5.07 -22.72
N SER A 376 5.77 -4.15 -21.76
CA SER A 376 4.56 -3.51 -21.31
C SER A 376 4.76 -2.00 -21.11
N PHE A 377 3.70 -1.23 -21.38
CA PHE A 377 3.67 0.21 -21.21
C PHE A 377 2.44 0.57 -20.37
N THR A 378 2.67 1.33 -19.31
CA THR A 378 1.60 1.75 -18.40
C THR A 378 1.62 3.26 -18.27
N GLY A 379 0.48 3.92 -18.49
CA GLY A 379 0.27 5.31 -18.18
C GLY A 379 -0.85 5.46 -17.16
N ALA A 380 -0.67 6.31 -16.16
CA ALA A 380 -1.64 6.53 -15.12
C ALA A 380 -1.76 8.01 -14.75
N PHE A 381 -2.94 8.38 -14.30
CA PHE A 381 -3.31 9.68 -13.76
C PHE A 381 -3.98 9.48 -12.41
N TYR A 382 -3.60 10.31 -11.42
CA TYR A 382 -4.19 10.34 -10.09
C TYR A 382 -4.49 11.79 -9.71
N HIS A 383 -5.63 12.01 -9.08
CA HIS A 383 -6.02 13.32 -8.57
C HIS A 383 -6.65 13.18 -7.20
N VAL A 384 -6.13 13.94 -6.23
CA VAL A 384 -6.63 14.00 -4.87
C VAL A 384 -7.11 15.41 -4.57
N SER A 385 -8.28 15.54 -3.98
CA SER A 385 -8.75 16.79 -3.41
C SER A 385 -9.04 16.63 -1.91
N GLN A 386 -8.66 17.63 -1.13
CA GLN A 386 -8.87 17.71 0.30
C GLN A 386 -9.72 18.92 0.63
N ASN A 387 -10.72 18.75 1.52
CA ASN A 387 -11.51 19.86 2.07
C ASN A 387 -10.73 20.69 3.10
N SER A 388 -11.33 21.77 3.56
CA SER A 388 -10.88 22.47 4.77
C SER A 388 -11.30 21.72 6.03
N TRP A 389 -10.38 21.54 6.96
CA TRP A 389 -10.63 20.87 8.24
C TRP A 389 -9.80 21.51 9.36
N THR A 390 -10.09 21.13 10.60
CA THR A 390 -9.42 21.69 11.77
C THR A 390 -8.93 20.59 12.69
N ILE A 391 -7.81 20.85 13.34
CA ILE A 391 -7.26 20.05 14.42
C ILE A 391 -7.38 20.76 15.75
N GLY A 392 -7.46 19.98 16.82
CA GLY A 392 -7.33 20.46 18.19
C GLY A 392 -6.01 20.00 18.79
N LEU A 393 -5.39 20.83 19.62
CA LEU A 393 -4.18 20.45 20.35
C LEU A 393 -4.54 19.56 21.55
N GLY A 394 -3.75 18.52 21.75
CA GLY A 394 -3.90 17.56 22.84
C GLY A 394 -5.09 16.59 22.66
N PRO A 395 -5.24 15.65 23.57
CA PRO A 395 -6.21 14.56 23.44
C PRO A 395 -7.67 14.99 23.42
N ASN A 396 -8.01 16.17 23.95
CA ASN A 396 -9.40 16.65 24.01
C ASN A 396 -9.80 17.55 22.84
N GLY A 397 -8.87 17.97 22.00
CA GLY A 397 -9.11 18.64 20.72
C GLY A 397 -10.06 19.84 20.72
N THR A 398 -10.19 20.57 21.84
CA THR A 398 -11.27 21.54 22.07
C THR A 398 -11.07 22.92 21.42
N ASN A 399 -9.88 23.23 20.97
CA ASN A 399 -9.56 24.52 20.36
C ASN A 399 -9.20 24.29 18.87
N GLY A 400 -10.20 24.34 18.00
CA GLY A 400 -10.01 24.19 16.57
C GLY A 400 -9.11 25.27 16.01
N ILE A 401 -7.88 24.88 15.65
CA ILE A 401 -7.01 25.65 14.78
C ILE A 401 -7.03 25.01 13.40
N GLY A 402 -6.76 25.76 12.36
CA GLY A 402 -6.67 25.19 11.00
C GLY A 402 -5.65 24.07 10.92
N CYS A 403 -5.66 23.31 9.87
CA CYS A 403 -4.81 22.11 9.68
C CYS A 403 -3.29 22.34 9.89
N ALA A 404 -2.84 23.56 9.78
CA ALA A 404 -1.44 23.94 9.98
C ALA A 404 -1.27 25.14 10.94
N GLY A 405 -2.34 25.56 11.62
CA GLY A 405 -2.35 26.72 12.50
C GLY A 405 -3.54 27.64 12.27
N ALA A 406 -3.72 28.62 13.14
CA ALA A 406 -4.84 29.56 13.04
C ALA A 406 -4.82 30.33 11.71
N GLY A 407 -5.92 30.25 10.95
CA GLY A 407 -6.13 31.01 9.71
C GLY A 407 -5.48 30.41 8.45
N LEU A 408 -4.92 29.21 8.51
CA LEU A 408 -4.35 28.55 7.34
C LEU A 408 -5.41 27.72 6.59
N LEU A 409 -5.33 27.73 5.26
CA LEU A 409 -6.15 26.90 4.40
C LEU A 409 -5.68 25.46 4.48
N CYS A 410 -6.63 24.54 4.62
CA CYS A 410 -6.37 23.10 4.61
C CYS A 410 -6.79 22.46 3.29
N SER A 411 -7.76 23.07 2.59
CA SER A 411 -8.14 22.59 1.25
C SER A 411 -6.98 22.68 0.29
N GLY A 412 -6.85 21.69 -0.58
CA GLY A 412 -5.80 21.64 -1.58
C GLY A 412 -5.93 20.43 -2.47
N THR A 413 -5.07 20.33 -3.45
CA THR A 413 -5.07 19.22 -4.41
C THR A 413 -3.68 18.62 -4.58
N PHE A 414 -3.64 17.33 -4.92
CA PHE A 414 -2.48 16.65 -5.47
C PHE A 414 -2.86 16.06 -6.82
N THR A 415 -2.01 16.21 -7.81
CA THR A 415 -2.21 15.64 -9.14
C THR A 415 -0.93 14.97 -9.59
N GLU A 416 -1.05 13.76 -10.13
CA GLU A 416 0.08 12.96 -10.58
C GLU A 416 -0.19 12.34 -11.94
N VAL A 417 0.84 12.31 -12.78
CA VAL A 417 0.86 11.58 -14.05
C VAL A 417 2.12 10.74 -14.07
N SER A 418 1.97 9.45 -14.35
CA SER A 418 3.10 8.53 -14.45
C SER A 418 3.08 7.72 -15.73
N PHE A 419 4.29 7.34 -16.17
CA PHE A 419 4.49 6.45 -17.30
C PHE A 419 5.61 5.47 -17.00
N VAL A 420 5.38 4.18 -17.26
CA VAL A 420 6.37 3.11 -17.09
C VAL A 420 6.44 2.26 -18.35
N ALA A 421 7.65 1.99 -18.80
CA ALA A 421 7.99 0.96 -19.75
C ALA A 421 8.71 -0.18 -19.01
N ASP A 422 8.24 -1.40 -19.17
CA ASP A 422 8.77 -2.59 -18.54
C ASP A 422 9.04 -3.66 -19.59
N TYR A 423 10.16 -4.37 -19.47
CA TYR A 423 10.52 -5.48 -20.35
C TYR A 423 10.85 -6.73 -19.54
N ALA A 424 9.98 -7.72 -19.63
CA ALA A 424 10.16 -9.02 -19.02
C ALA A 424 11.00 -9.93 -19.94
N PHE A 425 12.23 -10.27 -19.56
CA PHE A 425 13.04 -11.28 -20.22
C PHE A 425 12.41 -12.67 -20.10
N ASN A 426 11.79 -12.92 -18.96
CA ASN A 426 11.03 -14.11 -18.64
C ASN A 426 10.19 -13.82 -17.38
N LYS A 427 9.53 -14.83 -16.81
CA LYS A 427 8.69 -14.66 -15.61
C LYS A 427 9.45 -14.27 -14.33
N HIS A 428 10.78 -14.37 -14.33
CA HIS A 428 11.62 -14.10 -13.16
C HIS A 428 12.35 -12.76 -13.22
N HIS A 429 12.62 -12.24 -14.39
CA HIS A 429 13.50 -11.09 -14.60
C HIS A 429 12.84 -10.07 -15.50
N ASP A 430 12.77 -8.87 -15.05
CA ASP A 430 12.42 -7.70 -15.84
C ASP A 430 13.31 -6.49 -15.54
N ILE A 431 13.37 -5.59 -16.50
CA ILE A 431 13.93 -4.25 -16.35
C ILE A 431 12.86 -3.24 -16.69
N TYR A 432 12.87 -2.12 -15.99
CA TYR A 432 11.92 -1.07 -16.22
C TYR A 432 12.56 0.32 -16.20
N ALA A 433 11.86 1.26 -16.82
CA ALA A 433 12.14 2.69 -16.71
C ALA A 433 10.81 3.43 -16.63
N GLY A 434 10.74 4.42 -15.76
CA GLY A 434 9.52 5.20 -15.61
C GLY A 434 9.78 6.62 -15.17
N VAL A 435 8.76 7.45 -15.37
CA VAL A 435 8.72 8.83 -14.94
C VAL A 435 7.39 9.09 -14.23
N ASN A 436 7.46 9.87 -13.18
CA ASN A 436 6.33 10.39 -12.43
C ASN A 436 6.48 11.92 -12.36
N TYR A 437 5.43 12.64 -12.69
CA TYR A 437 5.32 14.07 -12.48
C TYR A 437 4.14 14.36 -11.58
N SER A 438 4.37 15.06 -10.49
CA SER A 438 3.34 15.43 -9.53
C SER A 438 3.34 16.90 -9.20
N GLN A 439 2.18 17.39 -8.77
CA GLN A 439 1.95 18.74 -8.27
C GLN A 439 1.08 18.67 -7.02
N VAL A 440 1.49 19.35 -5.98
CA VAL A 440 0.71 19.56 -4.76
C VAL A 440 0.43 21.04 -4.57
N THR A 441 -0.80 21.40 -4.15
CA THR A 441 -1.22 22.80 -4.03
C THR A 441 -1.87 23.11 -2.69
N ASP A 442 -1.87 24.39 -2.34
CA ASP A 442 -2.59 25.00 -1.22
C ASP A 442 -2.35 24.28 0.13
N GLY A 443 -3.41 23.99 0.88
CA GLY A 443 -3.28 23.39 2.20
C GLY A 443 -2.76 21.96 2.19
N LEU A 444 -2.95 21.21 1.11
CA LEU A 444 -2.39 19.86 0.96
C LEU A 444 -0.86 19.91 0.81
N ALA A 445 -0.31 20.98 0.24
CA ALA A 445 1.11 21.21 0.16
C ALA A 445 1.79 21.34 1.54
N ASN A 446 1.04 21.64 2.59
CA ASN A 446 1.54 21.70 3.97
C ASN A 446 1.57 20.34 4.67
N GLY A 447 1.17 19.27 3.99
CA GLY A 447 1.12 17.89 4.51
C GLY A 447 -0.16 17.59 5.28
N PHE A 448 -0.39 16.32 5.58
CA PHE A 448 -1.58 15.83 6.28
C PHE A 448 -1.76 16.37 7.69
N VAL A 449 -0.67 16.61 8.37
CA VAL A 449 -0.68 17.11 9.74
C VAL A 449 0.06 18.43 9.71
N GLY A 450 -0.70 19.49 9.93
CA GLY A 450 -0.14 20.82 9.98
C GLY A 450 0.93 20.93 11.02
N THR A 451 2.14 20.90 10.58
CA THR A 451 3.24 21.43 11.34
C THR A 451 3.61 22.74 10.71
N THR A 452 3.72 23.72 11.51
CA THR A 452 4.29 25.03 11.39
C THR A 452 5.22 25.29 10.18
N SER A 453 4.84 24.88 8.99
CA SER A 453 5.40 25.54 7.82
C SER A 453 4.79 26.94 7.77
N ASN A 454 5.57 27.93 7.47
CA ASN A 454 5.27 29.37 7.50
C ASN A 454 4.07 29.82 6.64
N GLY A 455 2.95 29.09 6.66
CA GLY A 455 1.68 29.52 6.08
C GLY A 455 1.70 29.86 4.60
N THR A 456 2.65 29.35 3.84
CA THR A 456 2.70 29.57 2.41
C THR A 456 1.70 28.64 1.73
N THR A 457 0.58 29.22 1.36
CA THR A 457 -0.24 28.66 0.27
C THR A 457 0.62 28.68 -0.97
N GLY A 458 1.04 27.52 -1.44
CA GLY A 458 1.97 27.41 -2.55
C GLY A 458 1.57 26.23 -3.44
N SER A 459 2.24 26.14 -4.55
CA SER A 459 2.19 25.01 -5.45
C SER A 459 3.62 24.55 -5.66
N GLU A 460 3.87 23.27 -5.45
CA GLU A 460 5.16 22.66 -5.75
C GLU A 460 4.99 21.48 -6.68
N THR A 461 6.01 21.25 -7.50
CA THR A 461 6.05 20.16 -8.45
C THR A 461 7.24 19.26 -8.19
N GLN A 462 7.07 17.98 -8.49
CA GLN A 462 8.16 17.02 -8.46
C GLN A 462 8.18 16.19 -9.74
N THR A 463 9.39 15.91 -10.22
CA THR A 463 9.63 14.91 -11.25
C THR A 463 10.49 13.82 -10.65
N THR A 464 10.00 12.58 -10.69
CA THR A 464 10.73 11.38 -10.32
C THR A 464 11.02 10.58 -11.58
N PHE A 465 12.25 10.15 -11.75
CA PHE A 465 12.66 9.20 -12.79
C PHE A 465 13.36 8.03 -12.13
N MET A 466 13.03 6.79 -12.54
CA MET A 466 13.70 5.60 -12.05
C MET A 466 13.92 4.59 -13.18
N VAL A 467 15.11 3.99 -13.17
CA VAL A 467 15.44 2.77 -13.95
C VAL A 467 15.75 1.67 -12.96
N GLY A 468 15.14 0.53 -13.12
CA GLY A 468 15.30 -0.57 -12.17
C GLY A 468 15.32 -1.95 -12.81
N TYR A 469 15.71 -2.91 -11.99
CA TYR A 469 15.71 -4.33 -12.27
C TYR A 469 14.95 -5.05 -11.16
N ARG A 470 14.07 -5.96 -11.57
CA ARG A 470 13.29 -6.76 -10.64
C ARG A 470 13.53 -8.26 -10.90
N LEU A 471 13.83 -8.96 -9.79
CA LEU A 471 13.92 -10.43 -9.73
C LEU A 471 12.74 -10.97 -8.93
N ARG A 472 12.08 -11.99 -9.44
CA ARG A 472 10.98 -12.73 -8.76
C ARG A 472 11.26 -14.24 -8.78
N LEU A 473 11.11 -14.87 -7.61
CA LEU A 473 11.28 -16.32 -7.42
C LEU A 473 9.94 -16.97 -7.07
#